data_117e7dd7fb4c592bb60ca07376a7bb03
#
_entry.id   117e7dd7fb4c592bb60ca07376a7bb03
#
_cell.length_a   1.000
_cell.length_b   1.000
_cell.length_c   1.000
_cell.angle_alpha   90.00
_cell.angle_beta   90.00
_cell.angle_gamma   90.00
#
_symmetry.space_group_name_H-M   'P 1'
#
loop_
_entity.id
_entity.type
_entity.pdbx_description
1 polymer ?
#
loop_
_entity_poly.entity_id
_entity_poly.type
_entity_poly.pdbx_seq_one_letter_code
_entity_poly.pdbx_strand_id
1 'polypeptide(L)'
;VQREAVYHITTGLDTIAAAMSNIQNHLSADPTVKIVVVTNGPGIDFLISDAKDSKGREFSGAVSDLASQGVEFRVCNNTLVRRNGDPDSLLMESKRVPSGVAEAARLQLREGFADIKP
;
A
#
# COMPACT_ATOMS: atom_id res chain seq x y z
N VAL A 1 14.11 13.37 14.65
CA VAL A 1 12.80 13.48 14.00
C VAL A 1 12.60 12.31 13.06
N GLN A 2 11.51 11.56 13.24
CA GLN A 2 11.18 10.45 12.37
C GLN A 2 10.74 10.97 11.01
N ARG A 3 11.32 10.43 9.94
CA ARG A 3 10.88 10.72 8.58
C ARG A 3 9.67 9.87 8.24
N GLU A 4 8.76 10.44 7.46
CA GLU A 4 7.48 9.80 7.16
C GLU A 4 7.16 9.97 5.68
N ALA A 5 6.70 8.91 5.03
CA ALA A 5 6.33 8.93 3.62
C ALA A 5 5.06 8.14 3.39
N VAL A 6 4.18 8.66 2.53
CA VAL A 6 3.02 7.94 2.04
C VAL A 6 3.25 7.55 0.57
N TYR A 7 3.14 6.26 0.27
CA TYR A 7 3.16 5.76 -1.08
C TYR A 7 1.71 5.58 -1.53
N HIS A 8 1.30 6.42 -2.47
CA HIS A 8 -0.08 6.39 -2.97
C HIS A 8 -0.14 5.59 -4.27
N ILE A 9 -0.68 4.37 -4.21
CA ILE A 9 -0.73 3.45 -5.34
C ILE A 9 -2.13 3.43 -5.93
N THR A 10 -2.23 3.80 -7.20
CA THR A 10 -3.50 3.88 -7.93
C THR A 10 -3.50 3.01 -9.20
N THR A 11 -2.39 2.37 -9.52
CA THR A 11 -2.23 1.53 -10.71
C THR A 11 -2.30 0.06 -10.36
N GLY A 12 -2.51 -0.81 -11.36
CA GLY A 12 -2.73 -2.22 -11.16
C GLY A 12 -1.48 -3.06 -10.96
N LEU A 13 -1.64 -4.37 -11.08
CA LEU A 13 -0.62 -5.36 -10.71
C LEU A 13 0.68 -5.25 -11.52
N ASP A 14 0.61 -4.74 -12.73
CA ASP A 14 1.76 -4.63 -13.63
C ASP A 14 2.85 -3.66 -13.14
N THR A 15 2.50 -2.73 -12.25
CA THR A 15 3.45 -1.76 -11.71
C THR A 15 3.86 -2.04 -10.26
N ILE A 16 3.24 -3.03 -9.61
CA ILE A 16 3.43 -3.25 -8.18
C ILE A 16 4.84 -3.75 -7.86
N ALA A 17 5.43 -4.59 -8.70
CA ALA A 17 6.78 -5.09 -8.43
C ALA A 17 7.80 -3.93 -8.31
N ALA A 18 7.69 -2.94 -9.21
CA ALA A 18 8.54 -1.75 -9.14
C ALA A 18 8.24 -0.91 -7.89
N ALA A 19 6.97 -0.75 -7.54
CA ALA A 19 6.57 -0.02 -6.34
C ALA A 19 7.11 -0.68 -5.07
N MET A 20 7.01 -2.01 -4.96
CA MET A 20 7.53 -2.76 -3.81
C MET A 20 9.05 -2.61 -3.70
N SER A 21 9.76 -2.68 -4.84
CA SER A 21 11.21 -2.45 -4.87
C SER A 21 11.56 -1.04 -4.40
N ASN A 22 10.81 -0.03 -4.82
CA ASN A 22 11.04 1.35 -4.40
C ASN A 22 10.85 1.51 -2.89
N ILE A 23 9.84 0.88 -2.32
CA ILE A 23 9.59 0.89 -0.87
C ILE A 23 10.75 0.23 -0.13
N GLN A 24 11.21 -0.93 -0.61
CA GLN A 24 12.34 -1.63 0.01
C GLN A 24 13.62 -0.81 -0.08
N ASN A 25 13.89 -0.18 -1.21
CA ASN A 25 15.04 0.70 -1.39
C ASN A 25 14.98 1.89 -0.44
N HIS A 26 13.79 2.46 -0.25
CA HIS A 26 13.58 3.58 0.68
C HIS A 26 13.92 3.15 2.11
N LEU A 27 13.43 1.98 2.54
CA LEU A 27 13.73 1.43 3.87
C LEU A 27 15.23 1.16 4.04
N SER A 28 15.89 0.66 3.00
CA SER A 28 17.32 0.37 3.04
C SER A 28 18.16 1.64 3.16
N ALA A 29 17.74 2.71 2.47
CA ALA A 29 18.44 4.00 2.51
C ALA A 29 18.14 4.77 3.81
N ASP A 30 16.96 4.60 4.38
CA ASP A 30 16.54 5.28 5.61
C ASP A 30 15.77 4.29 6.50
N PRO A 31 16.48 3.49 7.32
CA PRO A 31 15.82 2.47 8.16
C PRO A 31 14.85 3.04 9.20
N THR A 32 14.88 4.35 9.45
CA THR A 32 14.01 5.00 10.42
C THR A 32 12.73 5.56 9.81
N VAL A 33 12.59 5.54 8.47
CA VAL A 33 11.42 6.10 7.81
C VAL A 33 10.17 5.30 8.16
N LYS A 34 9.08 6.01 8.44
CA LYS A 34 7.76 5.39 8.56
C LYS A 34 7.07 5.48 7.22
N ILE A 35 6.67 4.35 6.67
CA ILE A 35 6.01 4.28 5.36
C ILE A 35 4.58 3.77 5.55
N VAL A 36 3.64 4.52 4.99
CA VAL A 36 2.24 4.10 4.86
C VAL A 36 1.93 4.00 3.37
N VAL A 37 1.44 2.84 2.95
CA VAL A 37 1.03 2.60 1.57
C VAL A 37 -0.49 2.76 1.50
N VAL A 38 -0.95 3.77 0.77
CA VAL A 38 -2.38 4.03 0.58
C VAL A 38 -2.76 3.60 -0.83
N THR A 39 -3.78 2.76 -0.95
CA THR A 39 -4.21 2.19 -2.24
C THR A 39 -5.65 2.53 -2.53
N ASN A 40 -5.94 2.85 -3.79
CA ASN A 40 -7.32 3.03 -4.27
C ASN A 40 -7.39 2.69 -5.77
N GLY A 41 -8.61 2.50 -6.29
CA GLY A 41 -8.79 2.03 -7.66
C GLY A 41 -8.09 0.70 -7.88
N PRO A 42 -7.47 0.48 -9.06
CA PRO A 42 -6.73 -0.75 -9.34
C PRO A 42 -5.57 -1.00 -8.38
N GLY A 43 -5.13 0.02 -7.65
CA GLY A 43 -4.04 -0.10 -6.68
C GLY A 43 -4.32 -1.04 -5.52
N ILE A 44 -5.58 -1.40 -5.25
CA ILE A 44 -5.90 -2.35 -4.18
C ILE A 44 -5.62 -3.81 -4.58
N ASP A 45 -5.42 -4.09 -5.86
CA ASP A 45 -5.42 -5.46 -6.39
C ASP A 45 -4.36 -6.36 -5.73
N PHE A 46 -3.18 -5.82 -5.44
CA PHE A 46 -2.12 -6.64 -4.83
C PHE A 46 -2.38 -6.98 -3.37
N LEU A 47 -3.33 -6.33 -2.73
CA LEU A 47 -3.72 -6.61 -1.34
C LEU A 47 -4.86 -7.62 -1.24
N ILE A 48 -5.31 -8.16 -2.36
CA ILE A 48 -6.28 -9.26 -2.40
C ILE A 48 -5.51 -10.57 -2.29
N SER A 49 -5.99 -11.50 -1.44
CA SER A 49 -5.23 -12.65 -0.98
C SER A 49 -4.71 -13.57 -2.09
N ASP A 50 -5.39 -13.66 -3.23
CA ASP A 50 -4.98 -14.56 -4.32
C ASP A 50 -4.28 -13.84 -5.47
N ALA A 51 -3.95 -12.56 -5.30
CA ALA A 51 -3.30 -11.78 -6.36
C ALA A 51 -1.89 -12.30 -6.64
N LYS A 52 -1.54 -12.39 -7.92
CA LYS A 52 -0.26 -12.92 -8.38
C LYS A 52 0.38 -11.99 -9.40
N ASP A 53 1.71 -11.98 -9.44
CA ASP A 53 2.45 -11.24 -10.47
C ASP A 53 2.44 -12.00 -11.80
N SER A 54 3.09 -11.43 -12.82
CA SER A 54 3.16 -12.03 -14.17
C SER A 54 3.86 -13.39 -14.18
N LYS A 55 4.63 -13.72 -13.16
CA LYS A 55 5.32 -15.01 -13.02
C LYS A 55 4.56 -15.99 -12.14
N GLY A 56 3.35 -15.67 -11.73
CA GLY A 56 2.51 -16.52 -10.89
C GLY A 56 2.85 -16.50 -9.41
N ARG A 57 3.70 -15.56 -8.94
CA ARG A 57 4.06 -15.44 -7.54
C ARG A 57 3.05 -14.55 -6.82
N GLU A 58 2.62 -14.97 -5.63
CA GLU A 58 1.70 -14.17 -4.82
C GLU A 58 2.40 -12.97 -4.20
N PHE A 59 1.65 -11.87 -4.07
CA PHE A 59 2.16 -10.65 -3.41
C PHE A 59 2.16 -10.77 -1.88
N SER A 60 1.44 -11.75 -1.33
CA SER A 60 1.28 -11.88 0.13
C SER A 60 2.62 -11.97 0.87
N GLY A 61 3.60 -12.68 0.33
CA GLY A 61 4.92 -12.80 0.95
C GLY A 61 5.66 -11.47 1.03
N ALA A 62 5.65 -10.70 -0.07
CA ALA A 62 6.31 -9.39 -0.11
C ALA A 62 5.61 -8.39 0.81
N VAL A 63 4.27 -8.41 0.86
CA VAL A 63 3.49 -7.55 1.75
C VAL A 63 3.80 -7.88 3.21
N SER A 64 3.81 -9.16 3.56
CA SER A 64 4.15 -9.61 4.91
C SER A 64 5.56 -9.20 5.31
N ASP A 65 6.52 -9.33 4.40
CA ASP A 65 7.91 -8.94 4.64
C ASP A 65 8.04 -7.44 4.92
N LEU A 66 7.41 -6.61 4.09
CA LEU A 66 7.42 -5.16 4.30
C LEU A 66 6.68 -4.77 5.59
N ALA A 67 5.56 -5.42 5.88
CA ALA A 67 4.82 -5.16 7.11
C ALA A 67 5.67 -5.48 8.35
N SER A 68 6.48 -6.53 8.30
CA SER A 68 7.39 -6.87 9.39
C SER A 68 8.47 -5.81 9.60
N GLN A 69 8.75 -5.01 8.59
CA GLN A 69 9.67 -3.87 8.66
C GLN A 69 8.98 -2.56 9.06
N GLY A 70 7.69 -2.61 9.40
CA GLY A 70 6.95 -1.45 9.88
C GLY A 70 6.12 -0.72 8.82
N VAL A 71 6.06 -1.23 7.59
CA VAL A 71 5.22 -0.62 6.54
C VAL A 71 3.75 -0.94 6.83
N GLU A 72 2.90 0.09 6.75
CA GLU A 72 1.46 -0.07 6.93
C GLU A 72 0.75 0.05 5.60
N PHE A 73 -0.25 -0.80 5.36
CA PHE A 73 -1.03 -0.85 4.12
C PHE A 73 -2.47 -0.42 4.39
N ARG A 74 -2.97 0.53 3.60
CA ARG A 74 -4.33 1.05 3.68
C ARG A 74 -5.09 0.79 2.38
N VAL A 75 -6.32 0.30 2.49
CA VAL A 75 -7.19 0.00 1.34
C VAL A 75 -8.37 0.97 1.35
N CYS A 76 -8.62 1.61 0.20
CA CYS A 76 -9.78 2.48 0.02
C CYS A 76 -11.08 1.67 0.05
N ASN A 77 -11.89 1.85 1.08
CA ASN A 77 -13.15 1.14 1.20
C ASN A 77 -14.14 1.53 0.10
N ASN A 78 -14.13 2.79 -0.35
CA ASN A 78 -14.98 3.22 -1.46
C ASN A 78 -14.68 2.43 -2.73
N THR A 79 -13.42 2.15 -3.04
CA THR A 79 -13.05 1.31 -4.17
C THR A 79 -13.55 -0.11 -4.00
N LEU A 80 -13.38 -0.68 -2.82
CA LEU A 80 -13.81 -2.05 -2.54
C LEU A 80 -15.32 -2.20 -2.70
N VAL A 81 -16.09 -1.26 -2.14
CA VAL A 81 -17.56 -1.25 -2.24
C VAL A 81 -18.01 -1.11 -3.69
N ARG A 82 -17.39 -0.18 -4.44
CA ARG A 82 -17.74 0.06 -5.84
C ARG A 82 -17.52 -1.19 -6.71
N ARG A 83 -16.55 -2.01 -6.35
CA ARG A 83 -16.21 -3.24 -7.06
C ARG A 83 -16.96 -4.45 -6.55
N ASN A 84 -17.87 -4.29 -5.58
CA ASN A 84 -18.52 -5.39 -4.88
C ASN A 84 -17.50 -6.40 -4.33
N GLY A 85 -16.34 -5.89 -3.88
CA GLY A 85 -15.27 -6.73 -3.36
C GLY A 85 -15.59 -7.27 -1.97
N ASP A 86 -15.07 -8.46 -1.68
CA ASP A 86 -15.23 -9.11 -0.38
C ASP A 86 -14.14 -8.60 0.58
N PRO A 87 -14.51 -7.93 1.69
CA PRO A 87 -13.51 -7.50 2.68
C PRO A 87 -12.67 -8.64 3.25
N ASP A 88 -13.24 -9.86 3.31
CA ASP A 88 -12.54 -11.03 3.84
C ASP A 88 -11.47 -11.56 2.88
N SER A 89 -11.49 -11.11 1.62
CA SER A 89 -10.46 -11.48 0.63
C SER A 89 -9.19 -10.65 0.74
N LEU A 90 -9.17 -9.58 1.54
CA LEU A 90 -8.01 -8.73 1.72
C LEU A 90 -6.96 -9.42 2.60
N LEU A 91 -5.68 -9.13 2.32
CA LEU A 91 -4.60 -9.61 3.17
C LEU A 91 -4.74 -9.03 4.59
N MET A 92 -4.35 -9.82 5.59
CA MET A 92 -4.48 -9.43 6.99
C MET A 92 -3.65 -8.19 7.35
N GLU A 93 -2.59 -7.92 6.60
CA GLU A 93 -1.74 -6.74 6.79
C GLU A 93 -2.41 -5.44 6.35
N SER A 94 -3.47 -5.53 5.56
CA SER A 94 -4.16 -4.34 5.06
C SER A 94 -5.22 -3.85 6.06
N LYS A 95 -5.40 -2.52 6.08
CA LYS A 95 -6.43 -1.87 6.90
C LYS A 95 -7.31 -1.03 5.98
N ARG A 96 -8.63 -1.20 6.10
CA ARG A 96 -9.55 -0.39 5.30
C ARG A 96 -9.68 1.02 5.89
N VAL A 97 -9.70 2.01 5.00
CA VAL A 97 -10.00 3.41 5.33
C VAL A 97 -11.16 3.87 4.46
N PRO A 98 -11.97 4.84 4.90
CA PRO A 98 -13.17 5.26 4.13
C PRO A 98 -12.84 5.72 2.72
N SER A 99 -11.76 6.46 2.55
CA SER A 99 -11.31 6.97 1.25
C SER A 99 -9.79 7.00 1.21
N GLY A 100 -9.20 6.39 0.17
CA GLY A 100 -7.74 6.42 -0.01
C GLY A 100 -7.22 7.84 -0.25
N VAL A 101 -7.93 8.63 -1.06
CA VAL A 101 -7.54 10.02 -1.33
C VAL A 101 -7.60 10.86 -0.06
N ALA A 102 -8.67 10.72 0.72
CA ALA A 102 -8.81 11.44 1.99
C ALA A 102 -7.74 11.02 2.99
N GLU A 103 -7.39 9.74 3.04
CA GLU A 103 -6.34 9.22 3.92
C GLU A 103 -4.96 9.79 3.55
N ALA A 104 -4.61 9.80 2.26
CA ALA A 104 -3.36 10.37 1.79
C ALA A 104 -3.27 11.86 2.14
N ALA A 105 -4.35 12.62 1.92
CA ALA A 105 -4.41 14.04 2.28
C ALA A 105 -4.26 14.25 3.78
N ARG A 106 -4.91 13.43 4.59
CA ARG A 106 -4.81 13.50 6.05
C ARG A 106 -3.36 13.28 6.52
N LEU A 107 -2.70 12.27 5.97
CA LEU A 107 -1.32 11.96 6.32
C LEU A 107 -0.38 13.11 5.96
N GLN A 108 -0.56 13.71 4.77
CA GLN A 108 0.26 14.84 4.35
C GLN A 108 0.01 16.09 5.18
N LEU A 109 -1.26 16.45 5.40
CA LEU A 109 -1.61 17.72 6.03
C LEU A 109 -1.50 17.68 7.55
N ARG A 110 -1.85 16.58 8.18
CA ARG A 110 -1.90 16.49 9.64
C ARG A 110 -0.68 15.84 10.28
N GLU A 111 -0.04 14.91 9.56
CA GLU A 111 1.08 14.16 10.10
C GLU A 111 2.39 14.42 9.35
N GLY A 112 2.36 15.25 8.31
CA GLY A 112 3.58 15.69 7.63
C GLY A 112 4.24 14.65 6.74
N PHE A 113 3.50 13.65 6.26
CA PHE A 113 4.04 12.62 5.37
C PHE A 113 4.39 13.21 4.00
N ALA A 114 5.54 12.85 3.46
CA ALA A 114 5.87 13.11 2.06
C ALA A 114 5.05 12.18 1.16
N ASP A 115 4.47 12.74 0.09
CA ASP A 115 3.67 11.95 -0.86
C ASP A 115 4.57 11.41 -1.98
N ILE A 116 4.52 10.10 -2.20
CA ILE A 116 5.34 9.45 -3.21
C ILE A 116 4.44 8.62 -4.13
N LYS A 117 4.57 8.89 -5.44
CA LYS A 117 3.95 8.07 -6.48
C LYS A 117 5.03 7.24 -7.14
N PRO A 118 5.06 5.94 -6.81
CA PRO A 118 6.05 5.04 -7.40
C PRO A 118 5.78 4.74 -8.88
#